data_a4f0bb3621c727faec10cbe51395d7de
#
_entry.id   a4f0bb3621c727faec10cbe51395d7de
#
_cell.length_a   1.000
_cell.length_b   1.000
_cell.length_c   1.000
_cell.angle_alpha   90.00
_cell.angle_beta   90.00
_cell.angle_gamma   90.00
#
_symmetry.space_group_name_H-M   'P 1'
#
loop_
_entity.id
_entity.type
_entity.pdbx_description
1 polymer ?
#
loop_
_entity_poly.entity_id
_entity_poly.type
_entity_poly.pdbx_seq_one_letter_code
_entity_poly.pdbx_strand_id
1 'polypeptide(L)'
;RNEGPYGLIICPSRELAKQTHDIIQHFVKHVKMAGGPEIRTCLAIGGVPVSECMEVVQQGVHIMVATPGRLMDMLDKKMVRLNVCRYLCMDEADRMIDMGFEEDVRTIFSYFAGQRQTLLFSATMPRKIQNFAR
;
A
#
# COMPACT_ATOMS: atom_id res chain seq x y z
N ARG A 1 -3.83 -11.51 13.14
CA ARG A 1 -4.36 -10.37 13.83
C ARG A 1 -4.72 -9.30 12.87
N ASN A 2 -5.70 -8.50 13.22
CA ASN A 2 -6.28 -7.55 12.28
C ASN A 2 -5.72 -6.14 12.45
N GLU A 3 -4.44 -6.04 12.82
CA GLU A 3 -3.84 -4.72 13.03
C GLU A 3 -3.53 -3.99 11.73
N GLY A 4 -3.41 -4.72 10.64
CA GLY A 4 -3.08 -4.14 9.36
C GLY A 4 -1.58 -4.07 9.12
N PRO A 5 -1.17 -3.52 7.97
CA PRO A 5 0.25 -3.52 7.58
C PRO A 5 1.05 -2.47 8.33
N TYR A 6 2.34 -2.72 8.48
CA TYR A 6 3.30 -1.71 8.94
C TYR A 6 3.79 -0.85 7.78
N GLY A 7 3.83 -1.41 6.59
CA GLY A 7 4.21 -0.68 5.38
C GLY A 7 3.15 -0.79 4.32
N LEU A 8 2.89 0.31 3.62
CA LEU A 8 1.88 0.39 2.58
C LEU A 8 2.49 1.04 1.35
N ILE A 9 2.33 0.39 0.20
CA ILE A 9 2.78 0.94 -1.08
C ILE A 9 1.55 1.11 -1.96
N ILE A 10 1.32 2.32 -2.45
CA ILE A 10 0.19 2.63 -3.31
C ILE A 10 0.70 2.87 -4.72
N CYS A 11 0.12 2.19 -5.68
CA CYS A 11 0.46 2.28 -7.09
C CYS A 11 -0.78 2.68 -7.89
N PRO A 12 -0.61 3.43 -9.00
CA PRO A 12 -1.78 3.88 -9.78
C PRO A 12 -2.42 2.80 -10.64
N SER A 13 -1.71 1.72 -10.96
CA SER A 13 -2.24 0.69 -11.84
C SER A 13 -2.03 -0.69 -11.25
N ARG A 14 -2.86 -1.64 -11.70
CA ARG A 14 -2.73 -3.03 -11.27
C ARG A 14 -1.41 -3.64 -11.75
N GLU A 15 -0.98 -3.28 -12.94
CA GLU A 15 0.28 -3.81 -13.49
C GLU A 15 1.47 -3.39 -12.64
N LEU A 16 1.54 -2.11 -12.28
CA LEU A 16 2.64 -1.62 -11.46
C LEU A 16 2.58 -2.26 -10.06
N ALA A 17 1.39 -2.39 -9.50
CA ALA A 17 1.23 -3.00 -8.18
C ALA A 17 1.70 -4.45 -8.20
N LYS A 18 1.36 -5.21 -9.24
CA LYS A 18 1.81 -6.60 -9.35
C LYS A 18 3.32 -6.69 -9.47
N GLN A 19 3.93 -5.83 -10.30
CA GLN A 19 5.39 -5.82 -10.47
C GLN A 19 6.07 -5.51 -9.16
N THR A 20 5.56 -4.51 -8.44
CA THR A 20 6.13 -4.10 -7.16
C THR A 20 6.01 -5.23 -6.14
N HIS A 21 4.87 -5.88 -6.08
CA HIS A 21 4.63 -6.98 -5.15
C HIS A 21 5.56 -8.16 -5.45
N ASP A 22 5.76 -8.47 -6.73
CA ASP A 22 6.66 -9.54 -7.12
C ASP A 22 8.09 -9.26 -6.67
N ILE A 23 8.54 -8.02 -6.83
CA ILE A 23 9.88 -7.62 -6.39
C ILE A 23 9.99 -7.77 -4.87
N ILE A 24 9.00 -7.33 -4.14
CA ILE A 24 8.99 -7.42 -2.68
C ILE A 24 9.01 -8.87 -2.23
N GLN A 25 8.21 -9.72 -2.86
CA GLN A 25 8.19 -11.13 -2.50
C GLN A 25 9.55 -11.78 -2.74
N HIS A 26 10.24 -11.38 -3.79
CA HIS A 26 11.58 -11.89 -4.07
C HIS A 26 12.53 -11.54 -2.92
N PHE A 27 12.52 -10.28 -2.46
CA PHE A 27 13.36 -9.87 -1.35
C PHE A 27 12.99 -10.57 -0.05
N VAL A 28 11.70 -10.68 0.22
CA VAL A 28 11.19 -11.32 1.44
C VAL A 28 11.65 -12.79 1.49
N LYS A 29 11.58 -13.48 0.37
CA LYS A 29 12.03 -14.87 0.27
C LYS A 29 13.51 -14.97 0.59
N HIS A 30 14.32 -14.05 0.06
CA HIS A 30 15.76 -14.07 0.28
C HIS A 30 16.10 -13.76 1.75
N VAL A 31 15.37 -12.85 2.38
CA VAL A 31 15.56 -12.56 3.78
C VAL A 31 15.32 -13.81 4.63
N LYS A 32 14.25 -14.54 4.35
CA LYS A 32 13.94 -15.75 5.08
C LYS A 32 15.01 -16.82 4.86
N MET A 33 15.49 -16.99 3.62
CA MET A 33 16.51 -17.95 3.29
C MET A 33 17.84 -17.63 4.00
N ALA A 34 18.09 -16.36 4.26
CA ALA A 34 19.30 -15.93 4.97
C ALA A 34 19.16 -15.99 6.49
N GLY A 35 18.09 -16.59 7.00
CA GLY A 35 17.88 -16.73 8.43
C GLY A 35 17.10 -15.59 9.06
N GLY A 36 16.60 -14.66 8.27
CA GLY A 36 15.79 -13.56 8.78
C GLY A 36 14.34 -13.95 9.03
N PRO A 37 13.52 -12.99 9.46
CA PRO A 37 12.14 -13.28 9.80
C PRO A 37 11.29 -13.54 8.57
N GLU A 38 10.14 -14.16 8.78
CA GLU A 38 9.12 -14.28 7.76
C GLU A 38 8.35 -12.96 7.68
N ILE A 39 8.33 -12.35 6.50
CA ILE A 39 7.59 -11.11 6.26
C ILE A 39 6.42 -11.44 5.35
N ARG A 40 5.22 -11.16 5.83
CA ARG A 40 3.99 -11.49 5.09
C ARG A 40 3.55 -10.25 4.31
N THR A 41 3.24 -10.48 3.03
CA THR A 41 2.84 -9.42 2.11
C THR A 41 1.51 -9.77 1.47
N CYS A 42 0.76 -8.74 1.04
CA CYS A 42 -0.43 -9.00 0.26
C CYS A 42 -0.61 -7.94 -0.82
N LEU A 43 -1.40 -8.30 -1.82
CA LEU A 43 -1.66 -7.47 -2.99
C LEU A 43 -3.15 -7.14 -3.03
N ALA A 44 -3.48 -5.87 -2.83
CA ALA A 44 -4.86 -5.39 -2.76
C ALA A 44 -5.18 -4.59 -4.01
N ILE A 45 -5.61 -5.28 -5.06
CA ILE A 45 -5.93 -4.67 -6.35
C ILE A 45 -7.22 -5.26 -6.90
N GLY A 46 -7.84 -4.52 -7.83
CA GLY A 46 -9.01 -5.03 -8.54
C GLY A 46 -8.63 -6.24 -9.40
N GLY A 47 -9.57 -7.15 -9.60
CA GLY A 47 -9.34 -8.35 -10.38
C GLY A 47 -8.72 -9.51 -9.61
N VAL A 48 -8.21 -9.28 -8.40
CA VAL A 48 -7.73 -10.32 -7.50
C VAL A 48 -8.76 -10.47 -6.38
N PRO A 49 -9.19 -11.70 -6.05
CA PRO A 49 -10.17 -11.87 -4.98
C PRO A 49 -9.67 -11.27 -3.67
N VAL A 50 -10.52 -10.51 -3.02
CA VAL A 50 -10.16 -9.87 -1.76
C VAL A 50 -9.87 -10.91 -0.68
N SER A 51 -10.43 -12.11 -0.81
CA SER A 51 -10.20 -13.18 0.16
C SER A 51 -8.73 -13.57 0.25
N GLU A 52 -7.99 -13.49 -0.85
CA GLU A 52 -6.56 -13.80 -0.83
C GLU A 52 -5.79 -12.82 0.06
N CYS A 53 -6.14 -11.54 -0.06
CA CYS A 53 -5.53 -10.53 0.78
C CYS A 53 -5.96 -10.69 2.24
N MET A 54 -7.23 -11.01 2.47
CA MET A 54 -7.76 -11.14 3.83
C MET A 54 -7.13 -12.31 4.59
N GLU A 55 -6.75 -13.37 3.90
CA GLU A 55 -6.05 -14.47 4.55
C GLU A 55 -4.74 -14.00 5.18
N VAL A 56 -4.01 -13.15 4.44
CA VAL A 56 -2.75 -12.61 4.95
C VAL A 56 -3.02 -11.60 6.07
N VAL A 57 -4.04 -10.77 5.92
CA VAL A 57 -4.39 -9.78 6.94
C VAL A 57 -4.72 -10.47 8.26
N GLN A 58 -5.45 -11.58 8.21
CA GLN A 58 -5.83 -12.32 9.41
C GLN A 58 -4.62 -12.97 10.09
N GLN A 59 -3.62 -13.37 9.32
CA GLN A 59 -2.37 -13.89 9.87
C GLN A 59 -1.48 -12.80 10.43
N GLY A 60 -1.71 -11.56 10.02
CA GLY A 60 -0.85 -10.43 10.35
C GLY A 60 0.01 -10.04 9.17
N VAL A 61 -0.45 -9.03 8.41
CA VAL A 61 0.28 -8.56 7.23
C VAL A 61 1.34 -7.55 7.65
N HIS A 62 2.50 -7.60 7.01
CA HIS A 62 3.57 -6.64 7.27
C HIS A 62 3.62 -5.56 6.19
N ILE A 63 3.52 -5.96 4.93
CA ILE A 63 3.59 -5.03 3.79
C ILE A 63 2.41 -5.28 2.88
N MET A 64 1.71 -4.21 2.51
CA MET A 64 0.60 -4.28 1.57
C MET A 64 0.92 -3.43 0.36
N VAL A 65 0.71 -3.98 -0.83
CA VAL A 65 0.80 -3.24 -2.10
C VAL A 65 -0.62 -3.11 -2.64
N ALA A 66 -1.04 -1.89 -2.96
CA ALA A 66 -2.44 -1.65 -3.27
C ALA A 66 -2.60 -0.62 -4.37
N THR A 67 -3.74 -0.67 -5.05
CA THR A 67 -4.21 0.44 -5.87
C THR A 67 -5.25 1.22 -5.05
N PRO A 68 -5.43 2.53 -5.34
CA PRO A 68 -6.27 3.36 -4.47
C PRO A 68 -7.72 2.88 -4.34
N GLY A 69 -8.34 2.45 -5.44
CA GLY A 69 -9.75 2.08 -5.41
C GLY A 69 -10.02 0.87 -4.53
N ARG A 70 -9.21 -0.19 -4.67
CA ARG A 70 -9.40 -1.40 -3.87
C ARG A 70 -9.07 -1.14 -2.41
N LEU A 71 -8.02 -0.36 -2.15
CA LEU A 71 -7.65 -0.04 -0.77
C LEU A 71 -8.75 0.77 -0.09
N MET A 72 -9.29 1.78 -0.78
CA MET A 72 -10.41 2.56 -0.27
C MET A 72 -11.58 1.68 0.11
N ASP A 73 -11.94 0.75 -0.77
CA ASP A 73 -13.05 -0.16 -0.53
C ASP A 73 -12.81 -0.99 0.73
N MET A 74 -11.60 -1.51 0.88
CA MET A 74 -11.26 -2.34 2.04
C MET A 74 -11.26 -1.53 3.33
N LEU A 75 -10.80 -0.27 3.28
CA LEU A 75 -10.82 0.59 4.45
C LEU A 75 -12.23 0.98 4.83
N ASP A 76 -13.06 1.33 3.86
CA ASP A 76 -14.45 1.71 4.11
C ASP A 76 -15.24 0.56 4.73
N LYS A 77 -14.96 -0.67 4.33
CA LYS A 77 -15.63 -1.85 4.86
C LYS A 77 -14.97 -2.39 6.11
N LYS A 78 -13.96 -1.69 6.61
CA LYS A 78 -13.24 -2.06 7.83
C LYS A 78 -12.58 -3.43 7.73
N MET A 79 -12.21 -3.82 6.52
CA MET A 79 -11.52 -5.08 6.26
C MET A 79 -10.05 -5.01 6.63
N VAL A 80 -9.48 -3.81 6.59
CA VAL A 80 -8.08 -3.57 6.95
C VAL A 80 -8.00 -2.24 7.68
N ARG A 81 -7.00 -2.10 8.56
CA ARG A 81 -6.76 -0.88 9.32
C ARG A 81 -5.35 -0.38 9.07
N LEU A 82 -5.16 0.93 9.17
CA LEU A 82 -3.85 1.53 9.03
C LEU A 82 -3.33 2.09 10.36
N ASN A 83 -3.86 1.56 11.48
CA ASN A 83 -3.53 2.08 12.80
C ASN A 83 -2.06 1.90 13.17
N VAL A 84 -1.44 0.80 12.72
CA VAL A 84 -0.04 0.52 13.02
C VAL A 84 0.87 0.83 11.84
N CYS A 85 0.32 1.34 10.74
CA CYS A 85 1.11 1.63 9.56
C CYS A 85 2.01 2.83 9.81
N ARG A 86 3.32 2.63 9.64
CA ARG A 86 4.33 3.68 9.89
C ARG A 86 5.03 4.12 8.62
N TYR A 87 4.93 3.34 7.55
CA TYR A 87 5.67 3.61 6.31
C TYR A 87 4.69 3.61 5.16
N LEU A 88 4.69 4.69 4.42
CA LEU A 88 3.83 4.86 3.26
C LEU A 88 4.70 5.21 2.07
N CYS A 89 4.55 4.47 0.98
CA CYS A 89 5.23 4.76 -0.28
C CYS A 89 4.18 4.96 -1.35
N MET A 90 4.29 6.07 -2.09
CA MET A 90 3.43 6.31 -3.26
C MET A 90 4.32 6.31 -4.48
N ASP A 91 4.10 5.38 -5.38
CA ASP A 91 4.87 5.25 -6.61
C ASP A 91 4.07 5.83 -7.78
N GLU A 92 4.74 6.58 -8.65
CA GLU A 92 4.11 7.28 -9.77
C GLU A 92 2.96 8.16 -9.27
N ALA A 93 3.25 9.00 -8.27
CA ALA A 93 2.23 9.81 -7.63
C ALA A 93 1.58 10.79 -8.60
N ASP A 94 2.34 11.33 -9.56
CA ASP A 94 1.77 12.21 -10.58
C ASP A 94 0.73 11.49 -11.44
N ARG A 95 0.96 10.22 -11.76
CA ARG A 95 -0.03 9.43 -12.50
C ARG A 95 -1.30 9.20 -11.69
N MET A 96 -1.17 9.02 -10.37
CA MET A 96 -2.36 8.87 -9.54
C MET A 96 -3.26 10.09 -9.65
N ILE A 97 -2.68 11.28 -9.65
CA ILE A 97 -3.46 12.50 -9.80
C ILE A 97 -4.05 12.60 -11.19
N ASP A 98 -3.26 12.30 -12.24
CA ASP A 98 -3.75 12.34 -13.61
C ASP A 98 -4.90 11.38 -13.84
N MET A 99 -4.92 10.25 -13.13
CA MET A 99 -5.98 9.26 -13.23
C MET A 99 -7.18 9.56 -12.33
N GLY A 100 -7.15 10.67 -11.60
CA GLY A 100 -8.28 11.09 -10.79
C GLY A 100 -8.32 10.53 -9.38
N PHE A 101 -7.20 10.03 -8.87
CA PHE A 101 -7.16 9.40 -7.54
C PHE A 101 -6.78 10.36 -6.43
N GLU A 102 -6.73 11.67 -6.69
CA GLU A 102 -6.26 12.61 -5.68
C GLU A 102 -7.10 12.54 -4.39
N GLU A 103 -8.42 12.54 -4.53
CA GLU A 103 -9.29 12.51 -3.35
C GLU A 103 -9.23 11.17 -2.64
N ASP A 104 -9.13 10.09 -3.41
CA ASP A 104 -9.00 8.75 -2.83
C ASP A 104 -7.74 8.67 -1.96
N VAL A 105 -6.64 9.21 -2.47
CA VAL A 105 -5.37 9.19 -1.73
C VAL A 105 -5.48 10.03 -0.46
N ARG A 106 -6.12 11.19 -0.53
CA ARG A 106 -6.32 12.02 0.66
C ARG A 106 -7.17 11.32 1.71
N THR A 107 -8.20 10.61 1.26
CA THR A 107 -9.05 9.84 2.18
C THR A 107 -8.25 8.72 2.82
N ILE A 108 -7.40 8.04 2.05
CA ILE A 108 -6.52 6.99 2.60
C ILE A 108 -5.62 7.58 3.69
N PHE A 109 -5.07 8.79 3.46
CA PHE A 109 -4.24 9.43 4.47
C PHE A 109 -4.98 9.63 5.79
N SER A 110 -6.28 9.89 5.73
CA SER A 110 -7.08 10.15 6.93
C SER A 110 -7.24 8.92 7.81
N TYR A 111 -6.96 7.73 7.30
CA TYR A 111 -7.05 6.49 8.09
C TYR A 111 -5.79 6.21 8.91
N PHE A 112 -4.72 6.97 8.71
CA PHE A 112 -3.52 6.79 9.51
C PHE A 112 -3.71 7.36 10.90
N ALA A 113 -3.33 6.59 11.93
CA ALA A 113 -3.58 6.98 13.32
C ALA A 113 -2.45 7.79 13.94
N GLY A 114 -1.24 7.66 13.44
CA GLY A 114 -0.09 8.30 14.04
C GLY A 114 0.87 8.83 13.01
N GLN A 115 2.08 9.16 13.47
CA GLN A 115 3.11 9.61 12.57
C GLN A 115 3.55 8.50 11.63
N ARG A 116 3.83 8.88 10.40
CA ARG A 116 4.31 7.95 9.39
C ARG A 116 5.47 8.57 8.64
N GLN A 117 6.30 7.72 8.07
CA GLN A 117 7.30 8.15 7.10
C GLN A 117 6.73 7.96 5.71
N THR A 118 6.71 9.02 4.93
CA THR A 118 6.15 8.98 3.58
C THR A 118 7.27 9.10 2.56
N LEU A 119 7.31 8.16 1.62
CA LEU A 119 8.19 8.19 0.46
C LEU A 119 7.34 8.41 -0.76
N LEU A 120 7.73 9.38 -1.59
CA LEU A 120 6.94 9.75 -2.73
C LEU A 120 7.82 9.74 -3.97
N PHE A 121 7.48 8.90 -4.94
CA PHE A 121 8.18 8.79 -6.21
C PHE A 121 7.29 9.32 -7.32
N SER A 122 7.82 10.27 -8.08
CA SER A 122 7.03 10.94 -9.11
C SER A 122 7.99 11.46 -10.17
N ALA A 123 7.62 11.30 -11.45
CA ALA A 123 8.42 11.83 -12.55
C ALA A 123 8.34 13.35 -12.61
N THR A 124 7.22 13.93 -12.15
CA THR A 124 7.02 15.37 -12.10
C THR A 124 6.61 15.79 -10.71
N MET A 125 6.73 17.08 -10.40
CA MET A 125 6.42 17.58 -9.07
C MET A 125 5.47 18.77 -9.15
N PRO A 126 4.26 18.61 -9.70
CA PRO A 126 3.29 19.69 -9.72
C PRO A 126 2.83 20.02 -8.29
N ARG A 127 2.14 21.15 -8.15
CA ARG A 127 1.74 21.64 -6.83
C ARG A 127 0.93 20.59 -6.04
N LYS A 128 0.06 19.87 -6.73
CA LYS A 128 -0.77 18.85 -6.06
C LYS A 128 0.09 17.76 -5.41
N ILE A 129 1.16 17.36 -6.09
CA ILE A 129 2.09 16.37 -5.54
C ILE A 129 2.83 16.95 -4.35
N GLN A 130 3.27 18.21 -4.44
CA GLN A 130 3.96 18.85 -3.33
C GLN A 130 3.09 18.88 -2.09
N ASN A 131 1.78 19.04 -2.25
CA ASN A 131 0.85 19.04 -1.13
C ASN A 131 0.81 17.70 -0.42
N PHE A 132 0.99 16.60 -1.15
CA PHE A 132 1.07 15.27 -0.52
C PHE A 132 2.33 15.09 0.30
N ALA A 133 3.41 15.77 -0.07
CA ALA A 133 4.70 15.62 0.60
C ALA A 133 4.75 16.32 1.96
N ARG A 134 3.74 17.10 2.30
CA ARG A 134 3.72 17.85 3.55
C ARG A 134 3.15 17.09 4.73
#